data_2eb193189baf466f2facdcea1c40ee11
#
_entry.id   2eb193189baf466f2facdcea1c40ee11
#
_cell.length_a   1.000
_cell.length_b   1.000
_cell.length_c   1.000
_cell.angle_alpha   90.00
_cell.angle_beta   90.00
_cell.angle_gamma   90.00
#
_symmetry.space_group_name_H-M   'P 1'
#
loop_
_entity.id
_entity.type
_entity.pdbx_description
1 polymer ?
#
loop_
_entity_poly.entity_id
_entity_poly.type
_entity_poly.pdbx_seq_one_letter_code
_entity_poly.pdbx_strand_id
1 'polypeptide(L)'
;MADLGRDLAGLKQHRENQQMFIRHALSICQWVGRAVRTATSVGTARPFKSRNGFALRLHFQADHTPPPVMAELGENKTWLATGQRYRIFTRAYDQEVDARILVRAEQLFEFRGDMDREMAALGLNVPRLARMLQHRLAIPHDPTWRFQQEEGLIDGRRLAQLVSNSSQQDIFQREIEEPTVECAVTLLLDCSGSMKSHSQTISIMADILGRALTMAGASTEVLGFSTAAWNGGRALRDWQRAGRPDMPGRLNEQLHLVFKSATTPWRKARMGLAGLRRMDLYREGMDGEAVAWACQRLLAQPAKRRLLLVVSDGCPMDSATHQHNDAYYLDQHLRQTVAHYERSANISISGLGVGLDLGCFYRRRLAVDLQYGLDEDLLLQIVDLLSKHRAPQSVGRPS
;
A
#
# COMPACT_ATOMS: atom_id res chain seq x y z
N MET A 1 -34.15 -13.36 -21.95
CA MET A 1 -32.87 -13.36 -22.71
C MET A 1 -32.97 -12.61 -24.03
N ALA A 2 -34.04 -12.81 -24.84
CA ALA A 2 -34.19 -12.12 -26.13
C ALA A 2 -34.29 -10.58 -26.00
N ASP A 3 -34.92 -10.05 -24.93
CA ASP A 3 -35.09 -8.63 -24.75
C ASP A 3 -33.79 -7.92 -24.34
N LEU A 4 -32.95 -8.57 -23.54
CA LEU A 4 -31.63 -8.02 -23.15
C LEU A 4 -30.71 -7.83 -24.37
N GLY A 5 -30.76 -8.77 -25.32
CA GLY A 5 -29.99 -8.67 -26.55
C GLY A 5 -30.43 -7.49 -27.45
N ARG A 6 -31.72 -7.20 -27.49
CA ARG A 6 -32.26 -6.03 -28.21
C ARG A 6 -31.83 -4.70 -27.55
N ASP A 7 -31.89 -4.60 -26.23
CA ASP A 7 -31.47 -3.41 -25.54
C ASP A 7 -29.98 -3.16 -25.63
N LEU A 8 -29.13 -4.20 -25.57
CA LEU A 8 -27.70 -4.10 -25.81
C LEU A 8 -27.35 -3.67 -27.24
N ALA A 9 -28.10 -4.17 -28.24
CA ALA A 9 -27.97 -3.72 -29.63
C ALA A 9 -28.40 -2.25 -29.77
N GLY A 10 -29.51 -1.86 -29.12
CA GLY A 10 -30.01 -0.49 -29.09
C GLY A 10 -29.00 0.49 -28.48
N LEU A 11 -28.30 0.13 -27.41
CA LEU A 11 -27.20 0.96 -26.83
C LEU A 11 -26.06 1.19 -27.82
N LYS A 12 -25.69 0.18 -28.60
CA LYS A 12 -24.66 0.31 -29.62
C LYS A 12 -25.09 1.20 -30.79
N GLN A 13 -26.35 1.06 -31.19
CA GLN A 13 -26.90 1.79 -32.32
C GLN A 13 -27.16 3.27 -32.03
N HIS A 14 -27.54 3.59 -30.79
CA HIS A 14 -27.92 4.95 -30.38
C HIS A 14 -26.87 5.65 -29.52
N ARG A 15 -25.60 5.39 -29.74
CA ARG A 15 -24.48 5.98 -29.00
C ARG A 15 -24.48 7.51 -28.97
N GLU A 16 -24.94 8.13 -30.05
CA GLU A 16 -24.95 9.59 -30.22
C GLU A 16 -26.30 10.21 -29.80
N ASN A 17 -27.32 9.42 -29.58
CA ASN A 17 -28.63 9.90 -29.16
C ASN A 17 -28.85 9.60 -27.67
N GLN A 18 -28.60 10.61 -26.83
CA GLN A 18 -28.64 10.49 -25.38
C GLN A 18 -30.01 9.98 -24.85
N GLN A 19 -31.12 10.43 -25.41
CA GLN A 19 -32.47 10.03 -24.96
C GLN A 19 -32.74 8.55 -25.24
N MET A 20 -32.39 8.06 -26.42
CA MET A 20 -32.57 6.65 -26.80
C MET A 20 -31.60 5.77 -26.03
N PHE A 21 -30.37 6.22 -25.85
CA PHE A 21 -29.36 5.52 -25.03
C PHE A 21 -29.82 5.31 -23.59
N ILE A 22 -30.33 6.37 -22.94
CA ILE A 22 -30.84 6.31 -21.55
C ILE A 22 -32.04 5.34 -21.48
N ARG A 23 -32.93 5.31 -22.47
CA ARG A 23 -34.10 4.43 -22.49
C ARG A 23 -33.68 2.95 -22.47
N HIS A 24 -32.72 2.57 -23.32
CA HIS A 24 -32.20 1.19 -23.37
C HIS A 24 -31.37 0.85 -22.10
N ALA A 25 -30.59 1.80 -21.57
CA ALA A 25 -29.87 1.62 -20.33
C ALA A 25 -30.79 1.37 -19.13
N LEU A 26 -31.88 2.13 -19.01
CA LEU A 26 -32.86 1.94 -17.94
C LEU A 26 -33.59 0.59 -18.04
N SER A 27 -33.91 0.12 -19.25
CA SER A 27 -34.49 -1.21 -19.47
C SER A 27 -33.54 -2.32 -18.98
N ILE A 28 -32.26 -2.22 -19.29
CA ILE A 28 -31.25 -3.17 -18.80
C ILE A 28 -31.12 -3.13 -17.27
N CYS A 29 -31.09 -1.95 -16.67
CA CYS A 29 -31.04 -1.78 -15.21
C CYS A 29 -32.27 -2.41 -14.52
N GLN A 30 -33.46 -2.23 -15.06
CA GLN A 30 -34.67 -2.83 -14.53
C GLN A 30 -34.66 -4.36 -14.64
N TRP A 31 -34.09 -4.88 -15.72
CA TRP A 31 -33.96 -6.32 -15.92
C TRP A 31 -32.97 -6.93 -14.91
N VAL A 32 -31.80 -6.31 -14.74
CA VAL A 32 -30.78 -6.71 -13.74
C VAL A 32 -31.36 -6.64 -12.34
N GLY A 33 -32.05 -5.57 -11.99
CA GLY A 33 -32.69 -5.40 -10.66
C GLY A 33 -33.77 -6.46 -10.38
N ARG A 34 -34.48 -6.96 -11.42
CA ARG A 34 -35.41 -8.10 -11.29
C ARG A 34 -34.66 -9.42 -11.10
N ALA A 35 -33.61 -9.67 -11.87
CA ALA A 35 -32.82 -10.88 -11.78
C ALA A 35 -32.12 -11.02 -10.40
N VAL A 36 -31.62 -9.91 -9.86
CA VAL A 36 -31.00 -9.89 -8.51
C VAL A 36 -32.04 -10.18 -7.43
N ARG A 37 -33.23 -9.58 -7.49
CA ARG A 37 -34.31 -9.85 -6.51
C ARG A 37 -34.81 -11.30 -6.55
N THR A 38 -34.88 -11.91 -7.73
CA THR A 38 -35.25 -13.33 -7.86
C THR A 38 -34.17 -14.25 -7.33
N ALA A 39 -32.89 -13.89 -7.47
CA ALA A 39 -31.77 -14.66 -6.92
C ALA A 39 -31.68 -14.60 -5.39
N THR A 40 -32.08 -13.47 -4.78
CA THR A 40 -32.11 -13.31 -3.30
C THR A 40 -33.33 -13.96 -2.64
N SER A 41 -34.41 -14.22 -3.35
CA SER A 41 -35.62 -14.87 -2.82
C SER A 41 -35.56 -16.40 -2.83
N VAL A 42 -34.60 -17.01 -3.53
CA VAL A 42 -34.40 -18.46 -3.55
C VAL A 42 -33.12 -18.77 -2.75
N GLY A 43 -33.31 -19.19 -1.51
CA GLY A 43 -32.28 -19.41 -0.49
C GLY A 43 -31.30 -20.58 -0.73
N THR A 44 -30.74 -20.69 -1.95
CA THR A 44 -29.60 -21.55 -2.26
C THR A 44 -28.75 -20.83 -3.32
N ALA A 45 -27.90 -19.93 -2.86
CA ALA A 45 -26.92 -19.28 -3.73
C ALA A 45 -25.86 -20.28 -4.18
N ARG A 46 -26.00 -20.88 -5.35
CA ARG A 46 -24.87 -21.44 -6.08
C ARG A 46 -24.09 -20.27 -6.69
N PRO A 47 -22.75 -20.18 -6.49
CA PRO A 47 -21.97 -19.09 -7.05
C PRO A 47 -22.03 -19.12 -8.59
N PHE A 48 -22.38 -17.98 -9.16
CA PHE A 48 -22.43 -17.78 -10.62
C PHE A 48 -20.99 -17.75 -11.15
N LYS A 49 -20.60 -18.71 -11.95
CA LYS A 49 -19.30 -18.71 -12.63
C LYS A 49 -19.33 -17.71 -13.77
N SER A 50 -18.82 -16.50 -13.56
CA SER A 50 -18.52 -15.54 -14.63
C SER A 50 -17.14 -15.83 -15.21
N ARG A 51 -17.08 -16.15 -16.48
CA ARG A 51 -15.83 -16.41 -17.23
C ARG A 51 -15.15 -15.14 -17.76
N ASN A 52 -15.79 -13.97 -17.64
CA ASN A 52 -15.24 -12.69 -18.06
C ASN A 52 -15.71 -11.63 -17.06
N GLY A 53 -14.78 -11.15 -16.23
CA GLY A 53 -15.05 -10.12 -15.23
C GLY A 53 -15.33 -8.77 -15.89
N PHE A 54 -16.62 -8.44 -16.08
CA PHE A 54 -17.08 -7.09 -16.35
C PHE A 54 -17.87 -6.62 -15.15
N ALA A 55 -17.27 -5.78 -14.31
CA ALA A 55 -17.95 -5.16 -13.18
C ALA A 55 -18.64 -3.87 -13.65
N LEU A 56 -19.99 -3.90 -13.77
CA LEU A 56 -20.77 -2.70 -13.98
C LEU A 56 -21.05 -2.05 -12.62
N ARG A 57 -20.40 -0.91 -12.34
CA ARG A 57 -20.63 -0.12 -11.14
C ARG A 57 -21.83 0.79 -11.35
N LEU A 58 -22.97 0.48 -10.73
CA LEU A 58 -24.13 1.37 -10.68
C LEU A 58 -24.06 2.18 -9.39
N HIS A 59 -23.82 3.50 -9.51
CA HIS A 59 -23.97 4.44 -8.40
C HIS A 59 -25.46 4.73 -8.19
N PHE A 60 -26.01 4.27 -7.08
CA PHE A 60 -27.27 4.82 -6.54
C PHE A 60 -26.93 5.81 -5.44
N GLN A 61 -27.45 7.04 -5.55
CA GLN A 61 -27.46 8.00 -4.46
C GLN A 61 -28.40 7.47 -3.37
N ALA A 62 -27.86 6.85 -2.37
CA ALA A 62 -28.51 6.59 -1.08
C ALA A 62 -27.42 6.71 -0.01
N ASP A 63 -27.74 7.31 1.13
CA ASP A 63 -26.88 7.68 2.26
C ASP A 63 -26.20 6.51 2.99
N HIS A 64 -25.88 5.43 2.30
CA HIS A 64 -25.07 4.33 2.82
C HIS A 64 -23.87 4.12 1.91
N THR A 65 -22.67 4.37 2.42
CA THR A 65 -21.44 3.94 1.81
C THR A 65 -21.54 2.45 1.50
N PRO A 66 -21.52 2.03 0.22
CA PRO A 66 -21.56 0.60 -0.10
C PRO A 66 -20.34 -0.07 0.51
N PRO A 67 -20.45 -1.31 1.01
CA PRO A 67 -19.28 -2.04 1.49
C PRO A 67 -18.23 -2.12 0.38
N PRO A 68 -16.94 -2.03 0.72
CA PRO A 68 -15.87 -2.08 -0.26
C PRO A 68 -15.95 -3.38 -1.07
N VAL A 69 -15.77 -3.26 -2.37
CA VAL A 69 -15.77 -4.43 -3.27
C VAL A 69 -14.54 -5.25 -2.94
N MET A 70 -14.74 -6.51 -2.55
CA MET A 70 -13.62 -7.45 -2.34
C MET A 70 -13.03 -7.87 -3.69
N ALA A 71 -11.71 -7.97 -3.76
CA ALA A 71 -11.04 -8.58 -4.90
C ALA A 71 -11.47 -10.07 -4.99
N GLU A 72 -12.21 -10.43 -6.04
CA GLU A 72 -12.63 -11.81 -6.26
C GLU A 72 -11.43 -12.65 -6.72
N LEU A 73 -10.89 -13.44 -5.81
CA LEU A 73 -10.06 -14.57 -6.15
C LEU A 73 -10.97 -15.73 -6.53
N GLY A 74 -10.85 -16.19 -7.76
CA GLY A 74 -11.50 -17.44 -8.15
C GLY A 74 -11.07 -18.56 -7.22
N GLU A 75 -12.00 -19.09 -6.44
CA GLU A 75 -11.77 -20.31 -5.66
C GLU A 75 -11.62 -21.52 -6.59
N ASN A 76 -10.41 -21.74 -7.10
CA ASN A 76 -10.09 -22.98 -7.78
C ASN A 76 -9.31 -23.89 -6.83
N LYS A 77 -10.00 -24.92 -6.30
CA LYS A 77 -9.42 -25.96 -5.46
C LYS A 77 -8.29 -26.76 -6.15
N THR A 78 -8.14 -26.64 -7.45
CA THR A 78 -7.06 -27.24 -8.28
C THR A 78 -5.67 -26.65 -7.98
N TRP A 79 -5.60 -25.57 -7.30
CA TRP A 79 -4.43 -24.79 -6.95
C TRP A 79 -3.48 -25.46 -5.94
N LEU A 80 -4.06 -26.20 -4.99
CA LEU A 80 -3.29 -26.90 -3.96
C LEU A 80 -2.52 -28.11 -4.52
N ALA A 81 -2.88 -28.56 -5.73
CA ALA A 81 -2.32 -29.78 -6.34
C ALA A 81 -1.10 -29.51 -7.24
N THR A 82 -0.94 -28.34 -7.84
CA THR A 82 0.10 -28.12 -8.89
C THR A 82 1.45 -27.68 -8.36
N GLY A 83 1.60 -27.25 -7.12
CA GLY A 83 2.92 -26.97 -6.50
C GLY A 83 3.86 -26.05 -7.33
N GLN A 84 3.31 -25.29 -8.27
CA GLN A 84 4.10 -24.50 -9.19
C GLN A 84 4.80 -23.36 -8.44
N ARG A 85 6.12 -23.45 -8.43
CA ARG A 85 7.00 -22.45 -7.84
C ARG A 85 7.05 -21.22 -8.74
N TYR A 86 6.90 -20.04 -8.19
CA TYR A 86 7.12 -18.79 -8.93
C TYR A 86 8.48 -18.79 -9.62
N ARG A 87 8.50 -18.44 -10.89
CA ARG A 87 9.69 -18.42 -11.73
C ARG A 87 9.81 -17.07 -12.42
N ILE A 88 11.05 -16.69 -12.71
CA ILE A 88 11.38 -15.47 -13.46
C ILE A 88 12.16 -15.92 -14.69
N PHE A 89 11.68 -15.59 -15.89
CA PHE A 89 12.36 -15.97 -17.11
C PHE A 89 13.73 -15.30 -17.23
N THR A 90 13.78 -13.98 -17.00
CA THR A 90 15.02 -13.21 -16.98
C THR A 90 14.93 -12.02 -16.03
N ARG A 91 16.05 -11.69 -15.40
CA ARG A 91 16.26 -10.49 -14.57
C ARG A 91 17.19 -9.47 -15.23
N ALA A 92 17.66 -9.73 -16.46
CA ALA A 92 18.67 -8.92 -17.13
C ALA A 92 18.24 -7.46 -17.35
N TYR A 93 16.95 -7.19 -17.28
CA TYR A 93 16.36 -5.88 -17.56
C TYR A 93 15.68 -5.23 -16.35
N ASP A 94 15.77 -5.89 -15.18
CA ASP A 94 15.22 -5.35 -13.96
C ASP A 94 16.03 -4.15 -13.49
N GLN A 95 15.35 -3.14 -12.98
CA GLN A 95 15.97 -1.89 -12.58
C GLN A 95 15.47 -1.45 -11.20
N GLU A 96 16.39 -0.93 -10.41
CA GLU A 96 16.10 -0.15 -9.20
C GLU A 96 16.65 1.26 -9.41
N VAL A 97 15.77 2.26 -9.36
CA VAL A 97 16.10 3.62 -9.77
C VAL A 97 15.61 4.63 -8.74
N ASP A 98 16.45 5.61 -8.42
CA ASP A 98 16.01 6.80 -7.68
C ASP A 98 15.05 7.62 -8.57
N ALA A 99 13.84 7.84 -8.10
CA ALA A 99 12.79 8.52 -8.86
C ALA A 99 13.19 9.94 -9.29
N ARG A 100 14.11 10.59 -8.58
CA ARG A 100 14.62 11.93 -8.93
C ARG A 100 15.38 11.95 -10.25
N ILE A 101 16.02 10.83 -10.61
CA ILE A 101 16.81 10.74 -11.85
C ILE A 101 15.89 10.61 -13.07
N LEU A 102 14.70 10.08 -12.88
CA LEU A 102 13.76 9.83 -13.96
C LEU A 102 13.03 11.08 -14.42
N VAL A 103 12.96 12.13 -13.60
CA VAL A 103 12.18 13.34 -13.85
C VAL A 103 13.13 14.53 -13.99
N ARG A 104 12.88 15.42 -14.96
CA ARG A 104 13.65 16.65 -15.11
C ARG A 104 13.48 17.55 -13.89
N ALA A 105 14.55 18.25 -13.51
CA ALA A 105 14.55 19.08 -12.31
C ALA A 105 13.43 20.14 -12.33
N GLU A 106 13.20 20.79 -13.48
CA GLU A 106 12.15 21.80 -13.62
C GLU A 106 10.77 21.22 -13.33
N GLN A 107 10.47 20.03 -13.88
CA GLN A 107 9.19 19.35 -13.65
C GLN A 107 9.03 18.93 -12.19
N LEU A 108 10.11 18.49 -11.54
CA LEU A 108 10.05 18.18 -10.10
C LEU A 108 9.72 19.41 -9.27
N PHE A 109 10.27 20.58 -9.63
CA PHE A 109 9.95 21.85 -8.96
C PHE A 109 8.49 22.25 -9.15
N GLU A 110 7.95 22.11 -10.36
CA GLU A 110 6.53 22.36 -10.65
C GLU A 110 5.63 21.43 -9.85
N PHE A 111 5.85 20.11 -9.95
CA PHE A 111 5.08 19.12 -9.20
C PHE A 111 5.16 19.34 -7.69
N ARG A 112 6.34 19.74 -7.19
CA ARG A 112 6.50 20.05 -5.78
C ARG A 112 5.71 21.29 -5.37
N GLY A 113 5.74 22.33 -6.18
CA GLY A 113 4.98 23.56 -5.96
C GLY A 113 3.47 23.30 -5.91
N ASP A 114 2.97 22.44 -6.80
CA ASP A 114 1.56 22.02 -6.80
C ASP A 114 1.21 21.24 -5.54
N MET A 115 2.04 20.27 -5.17
CA MET A 115 1.85 19.51 -3.92
C MET A 115 1.83 20.42 -2.68
N ASP A 116 2.75 21.38 -2.60
CA ASP A 116 2.82 22.29 -1.46
C ASP A 116 1.55 23.16 -1.36
N ARG A 117 1.01 23.62 -2.49
CA ARG A 117 -0.26 24.37 -2.55
C ARG A 117 -1.46 23.53 -2.13
N GLU A 118 -1.55 22.32 -2.63
CA GLU A 118 -2.64 21.39 -2.30
C GLU A 118 -2.58 20.98 -0.82
N MET A 119 -1.40 20.68 -0.29
CA MET A 119 -1.23 20.38 1.14
C MET A 119 -1.59 21.56 2.04
N ALA A 120 -1.25 22.78 1.63
CA ALA A 120 -1.65 23.99 2.35
C ALA A 120 -3.18 24.18 2.36
N ALA A 121 -3.84 23.87 1.23
CA ALA A 121 -5.30 23.95 1.11
C ALA A 121 -6.03 22.92 1.99
N LEU A 122 -5.44 21.73 2.22
CA LEU A 122 -6.00 20.71 3.10
C LEU A 122 -5.99 21.10 4.58
N GLY A 123 -5.14 22.04 5.00
CA GLY A 123 -5.07 22.51 6.38
C GLY A 123 -4.73 21.46 7.44
N LEU A 124 -4.16 20.33 7.04
CA LEU A 124 -3.89 19.19 7.92
C LEU A 124 -2.76 19.47 8.93
N ASN A 125 -3.00 19.15 10.19
CA ASN A 125 -2.02 19.33 11.26
C ASN A 125 -1.03 18.15 11.35
N VAL A 126 0.01 18.18 10.50
CA VAL A 126 1.04 17.13 10.45
C VAL A 126 1.78 16.94 11.79
N PRO A 127 2.12 17.98 12.59
CA PRO A 127 2.66 17.82 13.95
C PRO A 127 1.73 17.05 14.90
N ARG A 128 0.42 17.24 14.81
CA ARG A 128 -0.55 16.47 15.61
C ARG A 128 -0.52 14.99 15.20
N LEU A 129 -0.54 14.71 13.90
CA LEU A 129 -0.44 13.36 13.37
C LEU A 129 0.88 12.68 13.82
N ALA A 130 1.99 13.41 13.77
CA ALA A 130 3.30 12.90 14.24
C ALA A 130 3.30 12.51 15.72
N ARG A 131 2.70 13.33 16.60
CA ARG A 131 2.58 13.00 18.03
C ARG A 131 1.72 11.76 18.26
N MET A 132 0.64 11.60 17.51
CA MET A 132 -0.20 10.40 17.59
C MET A 132 0.56 9.15 17.12
N LEU A 133 1.29 9.24 16.01
CA LEU A 133 2.16 8.17 15.54
C LEU A 133 3.24 7.83 16.56
N GLN A 134 3.90 8.83 17.14
CA GLN A 134 4.91 8.63 18.19
C GLN A 134 4.32 7.84 19.36
N HIS A 135 3.17 8.26 19.87
CA HIS A 135 2.51 7.56 20.98
C HIS A 135 2.09 6.14 20.63
N ARG A 136 1.58 5.90 19.41
CA ARG A 136 1.10 4.58 18.97
C ARG A 136 2.24 3.62 18.56
N LEU A 137 3.37 4.14 18.09
CA LEU A 137 4.53 3.36 17.66
C LEU A 137 5.59 3.23 18.74
N ALA A 138 5.51 4.00 19.82
CA ALA A 138 6.43 3.91 20.94
C ALA A 138 6.48 2.49 21.52
N ILE A 139 7.66 2.07 21.85
CA ILE A 139 7.91 0.84 22.59
C ILE A 139 8.18 1.25 24.06
N PRO A 140 7.54 0.60 25.03
CA PRO A 140 7.92 0.81 26.42
C PRO A 140 9.42 0.55 26.57
N HIS A 141 10.13 1.55 27.03
CA HIS A 141 11.54 1.43 27.39
C HIS A 141 11.64 1.29 28.89
N ASP A 142 12.68 0.62 29.34
CA ASP A 142 13.04 0.67 30.75
C ASP A 142 13.29 2.14 31.10
N PRO A 143 12.75 2.61 32.24
CA PRO A 143 12.83 4.01 32.62
C PRO A 143 14.28 4.44 32.72
N THR A 144 14.59 5.54 32.05
CA THR A 144 15.95 6.13 32.07
C THR A 144 16.00 7.20 33.17
N TRP A 145 17.00 7.11 34.04
CA TRP A 145 17.21 8.10 35.07
C TRP A 145 17.88 9.35 34.52
N ARG A 146 17.22 10.51 34.65
CA ARG A 146 17.85 11.80 34.40
C ARG A 146 18.35 12.35 35.72
N PHE A 147 19.66 12.48 35.80
CA PHE A 147 20.37 13.04 36.99
C PHE A 147 20.39 14.55 36.95
N GLN A 148 20.80 15.17 38.06
CA GLN A 148 20.94 16.62 38.21
C GLN A 148 19.60 17.35 37.99
N GLN A 149 18.58 16.90 38.68
CA GLN A 149 17.27 17.56 38.71
C GLN A 149 17.08 18.30 40.03
N GLU A 150 16.22 19.32 40.00
CA GLU A 150 15.85 20.10 41.20
C GLU A 150 14.74 19.40 41.99
N GLU A 151 14.03 18.43 41.38
CA GLU A 151 12.94 17.67 41.98
C GLU A 151 13.00 16.20 41.58
N GLY A 152 12.55 15.28 42.45
CA GLY A 152 12.47 13.85 42.21
C GLY A 152 12.97 12.99 43.36
N LEU A 153 13.55 11.82 43.04
CA LEU A 153 14.21 10.96 44.05
C LEU A 153 15.64 11.44 44.28
N ILE A 154 16.08 11.42 45.55
CA ILE A 154 17.45 11.84 45.93
C ILE A 154 18.46 10.85 45.31
N ASP A 155 19.44 11.35 44.58
CA ASP A 155 20.60 10.56 44.15
C ASP A 155 21.58 10.40 45.31
N GLY A 156 21.55 9.21 45.93
CA GLY A 156 22.41 8.90 47.08
C GLY A 156 23.90 9.09 46.84
N ARG A 157 24.35 9.04 45.58
CA ARG A 157 25.75 9.25 45.21
C ARG A 157 26.18 10.71 45.35
N ARG A 158 25.22 11.65 45.41
CA ARG A 158 25.47 13.09 45.47
C ARG A 158 25.22 13.70 46.84
N LEU A 159 24.80 12.92 47.82
CA LEU A 159 24.59 13.40 49.20
C LEU A 159 25.83 14.04 49.80
N ALA A 160 27.03 13.54 49.49
CA ALA A 160 28.28 14.15 49.96
C ALA A 160 28.50 15.57 49.40
N GLN A 161 27.97 15.86 48.21
CA GLN A 161 28.07 17.20 47.61
C GLN A 161 27.13 18.21 48.30
N LEU A 162 25.96 17.76 48.77
CA LEU A 162 25.05 18.60 49.55
C LEU A 162 25.64 19.04 50.90
N VAL A 163 26.40 18.16 51.53
CA VAL A 163 27.07 18.45 52.79
C VAL A 163 28.20 19.45 52.60
N SER A 164 28.90 19.38 51.47
CA SER A 164 30.02 20.29 51.15
C SER A 164 29.55 21.63 50.57
N ASN A 165 28.39 21.67 49.91
CA ASN A 165 27.84 22.87 49.28
C ASN A 165 26.31 22.91 49.42
N SER A 166 25.79 23.58 50.43
CA SER A 166 24.34 23.65 50.72
C SER A 166 23.52 24.44 49.71
N SER A 167 24.16 25.13 48.75
CA SER A 167 23.48 25.88 47.70
C SER A 167 23.20 25.03 46.47
N GLN A 168 23.64 23.78 46.44
CA GLN A 168 23.47 22.88 45.29
C GLN A 168 22.13 22.15 45.41
N GLN A 169 21.17 22.48 44.54
CA GLN A 169 19.81 21.94 44.57
C GLN A 169 19.61 20.79 43.55
N ASP A 170 20.59 20.53 42.68
CA ASP A 170 20.54 19.53 41.58
C ASP A 170 20.96 18.11 42.03
N ILE A 171 20.47 17.67 43.18
CA ILE A 171 20.78 16.38 43.80
C ILE A 171 19.75 15.29 43.51
N PHE A 172 18.69 15.63 42.83
CA PHE A 172 17.61 14.69 42.55
C PHE A 172 17.83 13.99 41.19
N GLN A 173 17.29 12.80 41.09
CA GLN A 173 17.17 12.06 39.88
C GLN A 173 15.67 11.81 39.58
N ARG A 174 15.28 11.95 38.32
CA ARG A 174 13.92 11.74 37.91
C ARG A 174 13.89 10.60 36.87
N GLU A 175 12.99 9.67 37.11
CA GLU A 175 12.67 8.65 36.16
C GLU A 175 11.88 9.27 34.98
N ILE A 176 12.42 9.16 33.80
CA ILE A 176 11.78 9.67 32.57
C ILE A 176 11.51 8.52 31.63
N GLU A 177 10.25 8.28 31.38
CA GLU A 177 9.79 7.44 30.30
C GLU A 177 9.73 8.28 29.01
N GLU A 178 10.83 8.39 28.28
CA GLU A 178 10.78 8.99 26.94
C GLU A 178 10.31 7.92 25.95
N PRO A 179 9.15 8.09 25.30
CA PRO A 179 8.66 7.14 24.31
C PRO A 179 9.62 7.08 23.13
N THR A 180 10.40 6.02 23.03
CA THR A 180 11.35 5.84 21.93
C THR A 180 10.68 5.03 20.82
N VAL A 181 10.74 5.56 19.60
CA VAL A 181 10.19 4.89 18.42
C VAL A 181 11.30 4.13 17.70
N GLU A 182 11.47 2.85 18.03
CA GLU A 182 12.39 1.94 17.35
C GLU A 182 11.68 1.19 16.22
N CYS A 183 11.12 1.95 15.29
CA CYS A 183 10.29 1.45 14.22
C CYS A 183 10.83 1.86 12.85
N ALA A 184 10.85 0.91 11.92
CA ALA A 184 11.04 1.17 10.50
C ALA A 184 9.73 0.98 9.75
N VAL A 185 9.35 1.95 8.94
CA VAL A 185 8.11 1.95 8.15
C VAL A 185 8.45 2.16 6.69
N THR A 186 8.08 1.21 5.85
CA THR A 186 8.17 1.33 4.40
C THR A 186 6.78 1.49 3.81
N LEU A 187 6.57 2.55 3.04
CA LEU A 187 5.39 2.76 2.21
C LEU A 187 5.73 2.22 0.81
N LEU A 188 5.03 1.19 0.36
CA LEU A 188 5.19 0.62 -0.97
C LEU A 188 3.98 1.00 -1.82
N LEU A 189 4.20 1.81 -2.85
CA LEU A 189 3.16 2.40 -3.68
C LEU A 189 3.09 1.67 -5.02
N ASP A 190 1.92 1.20 -5.35
CA ASP A 190 1.63 0.68 -6.67
C ASP A 190 1.61 1.83 -7.69
N CYS A 191 2.48 1.73 -8.69
CA CYS A 191 2.55 2.63 -9.83
C CYS A 191 2.05 1.91 -11.10
N SER A 192 0.99 1.11 -10.97
CA SER A 192 0.28 0.51 -12.10
C SER A 192 -0.60 1.53 -12.84
N GLY A 193 -1.03 1.18 -14.04
CA GLY A 193 -1.80 2.08 -14.91
C GLY A 193 -3.14 2.53 -14.33
N SER A 194 -3.80 1.70 -13.54
CA SER A 194 -5.05 2.00 -12.83
C SER A 194 -4.86 3.06 -11.75
N MET A 195 -3.74 3.01 -11.02
CA MET A 195 -3.38 3.98 -9.99
C MET A 195 -3.10 5.40 -10.50
N LYS A 196 -2.97 5.57 -11.81
CA LYS A 196 -2.68 6.85 -12.47
C LYS A 196 -3.66 7.95 -12.10
N SER A 197 -4.95 7.63 -12.03
CA SER A 197 -6.01 8.59 -11.64
C SER A 197 -5.89 9.06 -10.19
N HIS A 198 -5.24 8.28 -9.33
CA HIS A 198 -5.07 8.57 -7.90
C HIS A 198 -3.68 9.14 -7.55
N SER A 199 -2.80 9.32 -8.55
CA SER A 199 -1.41 9.74 -8.36
C SER A 199 -1.26 11.03 -7.57
N GLN A 200 -2.14 12.02 -7.77
CA GLN A 200 -2.15 13.28 -7.02
C GLN A 200 -2.41 13.05 -5.54
N THR A 201 -3.50 12.39 -5.20
CA THR A 201 -3.90 12.12 -3.81
C THR A 201 -2.87 11.24 -3.11
N ILE A 202 -2.34 10.20 -3.80
CA ILE A 202 -1.33 9.30 -3.25
C ILE A 202 -0.01 10.03 -2.99
N SER A 203 0.41 10.96 -3.88
CA SER A 203 1.62 11.72 -3.69
C SER A 203 1.55 12.60 -2.44
N ILE A 204 0.41 13.23 -2.18
CA ILE A 204 0.15 14.03 -0.98
C ILE A 204 0.11 13.14 0.27
N MET A 205 -0.61 12.03 0.21
CA MET A 205 -0.70 11.07 1.31
C MET A 205 0.70 10.55 1.70
N ALA A 206 1.50 10.15 0.73
CA ALA A 206 2.87 9.66 0.95
C ALA A 206 3.77 10.74 1.57
N ASP A 207 3.63 12.00 1.15
CA ASP A 207 4.39 13.11 1.70
C ASP A 207 3.99 13.42 3.16
N ILE A 208 2.68 13.49 3.45
CA ILE A 208 2.15 13.74 4.79
C ILE A 208 2.55 12.61 5.74
N LEU A 209 2.33 11.35 5.36
CA LEU A 209 2.67 10.19 6.18
C LEU A 209 4.19 10.07 6.37
N GLY A 210 4.97 10.22 5.30
CA GLY A 210 6.43 10.17 5.37
C GLY A 210 7.02 11.26 6.27
N ARG A 211 6.46 12.48 6.22
CA ARG A 211 6.84 13.58 7.10
C ARG A 211 6.43 13.31 8.54
N ALA A 212 5.19 12.88 8.78
CA ALA A 212 4.67 12.62 10.11
C ALA A 212 5.43 11.47 10.81
N LEU A 213 5.70 10.37 10.08
CA LEU A 213 6.49 9.23 10.57
C LEU A 213 7.94 9.64 10.91
N THR A 214 8.57 10.44 10.05
CA THR A 214 9.92 10.97 10.31
C THR A 214 9.94 11.87 11.55
N MET A 215 8.93 12.74 11.71
CA MET A 215 8.79 13.59 12.91
C MET A 215 8.50 12.77 14.18
N ALA A 216 7.81 11.65 14.06
CA ALA A 216 7.56 10.71 15.14
C ALA A 216 8.81 9.90 15.55
N GLY A 217 9.91 10.01 14.83
CA GLY A 217 11.16 9.29 15.10
C GLY A 217 11.29 7.93 14.40
N ALA A 218 10.34 7.55 13.54
CA ALA A 218 10.43 6.32 12.77
C ALA A 218 11.40 6.46 11.58
N SER A 219 12.19 5.40 11.32
CA SER A 219 12.91 5.27 10.05
C SER A 219 11.89 5.06 8.93
N THR A 220 11.86 5.96 7.96
CA THR A 220 10.79 5.96 6.96
C THR A 220 11.35 5.84 5.55
N GLU A 221 10.81 4.91 4.77
CA GLU A 221 11.14 4.70 3.37
C GLU A 221 9.87 4.80 2.52
N VAL A 222 9.98 5.38 1.31
CA VAL A 222 8.89 5.43 0.33
C VAL A 222 9.38 4.86 -0.98
N LEU A 223 8.79 3.75 -1.36
CA LEU A 223 9.11 2.95 -2.52
C LEU A 223 7.92 2.92 -3.49
N GLY A 224 8.19 2.64 -4.73
CA GLY A 224 7.16 2.35 -5.71
C GLY A 224 7.57 1.21 -6.62
N PHE A 225 6.62 0.62 -7.29
CA PHE A 225 6.88 -0.43 -8.26
C PHE A 225 5.99 -0.27 -9.50
N SER A 226 6.57 -0.63 -10.64
CA SER A 226 5.92 -0.67 -11.94
C SER A 226 6.70 -1.62 -12.85
N THR A 227 6.38 -1.64 -14.13
CA THR A 227 7.21 -2.31 -15.14
C THR A 227 7.93 -1.28 -16.00
N ALA A 228 9.11 -1.64 -16.53
CA ALA A 228 9.86 -0.78 -17.44
C ALA A 228 9.22 -0.73 -18.83
N ALA A 229 8.40 -1.72 -19.18
CA ALA A 229 7.70 -1.80 -20.46
C ALA A 229 6.24 -2.23 -20.28
N TRP A 230 5.40 -1.89 -21.24
CA TRP A 230 4.08 -2.47 -21.41
C TRP A 230 4.20 -3.83 -22.12
N ASN A 231 3.32 -4.78 -21.75
CA ASN A 231 3.18 -6.07 -22.44
C ASN A 231 4.51 -6.84 -22.60
N GLY A 232 5.34 -6.88 -21.57
CA GLY A 232 6.49 -7.78 -21.47
C GLY A 232 7.84 -7.29 -22.00
N GLY A 233 7.88 -6.25 -22.80
CA GLY A 233 9.14 -5.59 -23.23
C GLY A 233 10.21 -6.51 -23.82
N ARG A 234 11.46 -6.38 -23.33
CA ARG A 234 12.62 -7.18 -23.78
C ARG A 234 12.54 -8.62 -23.28
N ALA A 235 12.08 -8.83 -22.06
CA ALA A 235 11.95 -10.16 -21.48
C ALA A 235 11.04 -11.06 -22.31
N LEU A 236 9.89 -10.56 -22.75
CA LEU A 236 8.98 -11.29 -23.66
C LEU A 236 9.66 -11.61 -25.00
N ARG A 237 10.41 -10.65 -25.58
CA ARG A 237 11.12 -10.87 -26.85
C ARG A 237 12.18 -11.97 -26.73
N ASP A 238 12.91 -12.01 -25.63
CA ASP A 238 13.91 -13.04 -25.39
C ASP A 238 13.28 -14.42 -25.20
N TRP A 239 12.14 -14.50 -24.51
CA TRP A 239 11.35 -15.73 -24.42
C TRP A 239 10.87 -16.22 -25.79
N GLN A 240 10.41 -15.30 -26.64
CA GLN A 240 10.01 -15.65 -28.01
C GLN A 240 11.17 -16.17 -28.84
N ARG A 241 12.38 -15.59 -28.72
CA ARG A 241 13.61 -16.05 -29.39
C ARG A 241 14.09 -17.40 -28.85
N ALA A 242 13.85 -17.67 -27.58
CA ALA A 242 14.20 -18.96 -26.95
C ALA A 242 13.27 -20.11 -27.33
N GLY A 243 12.33 -19.90 -28.28
CA GLY A 243 11.43 -20.94 -28.75
C GLY A 243 10.14 -21.08 -27.93
N ARG A 244 9.79 -20.08 -27.10
CA ARG A 244 8.55 -20.02 -26.32
C ARG A 244 8.35 -21.24 -25.39
N PRO A 245 9.29 -21.56 -24.52
CA PRO A 245 9.11 -22.68 -23.58
C PRO A 245 7.86 -22.48 -22.72
N ASP A 246 7.18 -23.59 -22.43
CA ASP A 246 5.96 -23.59 -21.62
C ASP A 246 6.24 -23.09 -20.19
N MET A 247 5.22 -22.46 -19.57
CA MET A 247 5.25 -21.98 -18.19
C MET A 247 6.50 -21.11 -17.89
N PRO A 248 6.69 -20.03 -18.63
CA PRO A 248 7.92 -19.25 -18.57
C PRO A 248 8.12 -18.52 -17.23
N GLY A 249 7.05 -18.33 -16.45
CA GLY A 249 7.06 -17.46 -15.32
C GLY A 249 6.92 -15.97 -15.72
N ARG A 250 7.53 -15.07 -14.98
CA ARG A 250 7.49 -13.63 -15.27
C ARG A 250 8.15 -13.31 -16.62
N LEU A 251 7.45 -12.56 -17.47
CA LEU A 251 7.88 -12.17 -18.82
C LEU A 251 7.98 -10.66 -19.02
N ASN A 252 8.09 -9.87 -17.96
CA ASN A 252 8.24 -8.41 -18.06
C ASN A 252 9.49 -7.94 -17.30
N GLU A 253 9.83 -6.67 -17.47
CA GLU A 253 10.96 -5.97 -16.88
C GLU A 253 10.48 -5.26 -15.61
N GLN A 254 11.00 -5.65 -14.45
CA GLN A 254 10.66 -5.03 -13.18
C GLN A 254 11.31 -3.65 -13.04
N LEU A 255 10.53 -2.67 -12.62
CA LEU A 255 11.00 -1.33 -12.28
C LEU A 255 10.68 -1.01 -10.83
N HIS A 256 11.71 -0.98 -10.01
CA HIS A 256 11.63 -0.57 -8.62
C HIS A 256 12.03 0.90 -8.50
N LEU A 257 11.18 1.71 -7.86
CA LEU A 257 11.33 3.14 -7.72
C LEU A 257 11.61 3.50 -6.27
N VAL A 258 12.68 4.24 -6.02
CA VAL A 258 13.00 4.76 -4.69
C VAL A 258 12.67 6.26 -4.67
N PHE A 259 11.56 6.63 -4.04
CA PHE A 259 11.16 8.04 -3.86
C PHE A 259 11.83 8.65 -2.63
N LYS A 260 11.98 7.87 -1.56
CA LYS A 260 12.71 8.23 -0.35
C LYS A 260 13.37 6.99 0.24
N SER A 261 14.68 6.99 0.38
CA SER A 261 15.37 5.93 1.12
C SER A 261 15.29 6.18 2.64
N ALA A 262 15.47 5.11 3.42
CA ALA A 262 15.45 5.17 4.89
C ALA A 262 16.46 6.16 5.45
N THR A 263 17.65 6.26 4.85
CA THR A 263 18.75 7.14 5.28
C THR A 263 18.60 8.60 4.84
N THR A 264 17.69 8.88 3.90
CA THR A 264 17.51 10.24 3.39
C THR A 264 16.55 11.03 4.28
N PRO A 265 16.96 12.17 4.87
CA PRO A 265 16.06 13.03 5.63
C PRO A 265 14.90 13.54 4.74
N TRP A 266 13.70 13.66 5.32
CA TRP A 266 12.52 14.08 4.59
C TRP A 266 12.72 15.37 3.76
N ARG A 267 13.40 16.37 4.33
CA ARG A 267 13.68 17.65 3.63
C ARG A 267 14.42 17.47 2.30
N LYS A 268 15.30 16.47 2.20
CA LYS A 268 16.01 16.13 0.95
C LYS A 268 15.18 15.24 0.05
N ALA A 269 14.32 14.39 0.62
CA ALA A 269 13.50 13.44 -0.12
C ALA A 269 12.25 14.07 -0.75
N ARG A 270 11.77 15.21 -0.24
CA ARG A 270 10.52 15.86 -0.70
C ARG A 270 10.44 16.09 -2.21
N MET A 271 11.56 16.32 -2.86
CA MET A 271 11.64 16.43 -4.31
C MET A 271 11.44 15.08 -5.01
N GLY A 272 11.98 13.99 -4.43
CA GLY A 272 11.77 12.64 -4.96
C GLY A 272 10.30 12.22 -4.92
N LEU A 273 9.59 12.57 -3.84
CA LEU A 273 8.15 12.28 -3.70
C LEU A 273 7.30 12.99 -4.77
N ALA A 274 7.72 14.15 -5.26
CA ALA A 274 7.05 14.83 -6.37
C ALA A 274 7.10 14.00 -7.67
N GLY A 275 8.07 13.12 -7.82
CA GLY A 275 8.17 12.19 -8.94
C GLY A 275 6.98 11.23 -9.07
N LEU A 276 6.20 11.00 -8.00
CA LEU A 276 4.94 10.25 -8.05
C LEU A 276 3.90 10.85 -9.01
N ARG A 277 4.02 12.13 -9.35
CA ARG A 277 3.12 12.81 -10.30
C ARG A 277 3.49 12.59 -11.76
N ARG A 278 4.59 11.92 -12.04
CA ARG A 278 5.00 11.60 -13.39
C ARG A 278 4.19 10.44 -13.96
N MET A 279 3.25 10.74 -14.84
CA MET A 279 2.23 9.84 -15.37
C MET A 279 2.77 8.67 -16.22
N ASP A 280 3.92 8.81 -16.84
CA ASP A 280 4.54 7.77 -17.68
C ASP A 280 5.30 6.69 -16.89
N LEU A 281 5.43 6.85 -15.57
CA LEU A 281 5.93 5.80 -14.68
C LEU A 281 4.87 4.71 -14.40
N TYR A 282 3.58 5.04 -14.58
CA TYR A 282 2.46 4.16 -14.27
C TYR A 282 2.19 3.20 -15.42
N ARG A 283 2.54 1.92 -15.24
CA ARG A 283 2.37 0.86 -16.24
C ARG A 283 1.71 -0.39 -15.65
N GLU A 284 2.36 -1.56 -15.74
CA GLU A 284 1.86 -2.80 -15.15
C GLU A 284 2.50 -3.04 -13.78
N GLY A 285 1.95 -3.97 -12.97
CA GLY A 285 2.42 -4.21 -11.61
C GLY A 285 2.65 -5.68 -11.29
N MET A 286 3.78 -5.99 -10.64
CA MET A 286 4.12 -7.32 -10.13
C MET A 286 4.34 -7.26 -8.62
N ASP A 287 3.24 -7.17 -7.90
CA ASP A 287 3.17 -6.89 -6.46
C ASP A 287 3.99 -7.87 -5.62
N GLY A 288 3.97 -9.16 -5.95
CA GLY A 288 4.68 -10.17 -5.16
C GLY A 288 6.19 -9.95 -5.12
N GLU A 289 6.82 -9.60 -6.25
CA GLU A 289 8.24 -9.27 -6.29
C GLU A 289 8.52 -7.92 -5.60
N ALA A 290 7.64 -6.95 -5.77
CA ALA A 290 7.76 -5.64 -5.14
C ALA A 290 7.67 -5.73 -3.61
N VAL A 291 6.74 -6.53 -3.09
CA VAL A 291 6.61 -6.80 -1.65
C VAL A 291 7.86 -7.51 -1.13
N ALA A 292 8.40 -8.51 -1.85
CA ALA A 292 9.63 -9.19 -1.47
C ALA A 292 10.82 -8.22 -1.40
N TRP A 293 10.97 -7.37 -2.40
CA TRP A 293 12.00 -6.34 -2.45
C TRP A 293 11.88 -5.33 -1.30
N ALA A 294 10.69 -4.80 -1.05
CA ALA A 294 10.44 -3.87 0.05
C ALA A 294 10.73 -4.52 1.41
N CYS A 295 10.34 -5.79 1.61
CA CYS A 295 10.64 -6.54 2.82
C CYS A 295 12.15 -6.75 3.02
N GLN A 296 12.91 -7.07 1.97
CA GLN A 296 14.37 -7.21 2.05
C GLN A 296 15.04 -5.90 2.48
N ARG A 297 14.63 -4.76 1.90
CA ARG A 297 15.13 -3.44 2.29
C ARG A 297 14.77 -3.10 3.73
N LEU A 298 13.55 -3.43 4.16
CA LEU A 298 13.07 -3.19 5.51
C LEU A 298 13.83 -4.04 6.54
N LEU A 299 14.20 -5.28 6.21
CA LEU A 299 15.01 -6.16 7.05
C LEU A 299 16.44 -5.65 7.25
N ALA A 300 16.98 -4.93 6.27
CA ALA A 300 18.30 -4.33 6.38
C ALA A 300 18.35 -3.12 7.35
N GLN A 301 17.19 -2.61 7.79
CA GLN A 301 17.13 -1.48 8.71
C GLN A 301 17.24 -1.94 10.17
N PRO A 302 18.04 -1.25 11.00
CA PRO A 302 18.16 -1.55 12.43
C PRO A 302 16.92 -1.04 13.17
N ALA A 303 15.88 -1.87 13.28
CA ALA A 303 14.65 -1.51 13.97
C ALA A 303 14.06 -2.74 14.67
N LYS A 304 13.46 -2.54 15.86
CA LYS A 304 12.74 -3.61 16.56
C LYS A 304 11.40 -3.93 15.92
N ARG A 305 10.72 -2.92 15.41
CA ARG A 305 9.43 -3.07 14.70
C ARG A 305 9.60 -2.72 13.23
N ARG A 306 9.11 -3.58 12.38
CA ARG A 306 9.16 -3.41 10.91
C ARG A 306 7.76 -3.46 10.35
N LEU A 307 7.35 -2.36 9.72
CA LEU A 307 6.01 -2.18 9.17
C LEU A 307 6.11 -1.91 7.67
N LEU A 308 5.37 -2.68 6.88
CA LEU A 308 5.19 -2.44 5.45
C LEU A 308 3.73 -2.07 5.20
N LEU A 309 3.50 -0.90 4.61
CA LEU A 309 2.20 -0.48 4.11
C LEU A 309 2.23 -0.52 2.59
N VAL A 310 1.45 -1.42 2.01
CA VAL A 310 1.28 -1.55 0.55
C VAL A 310 0.02 -0.79 0.16
N VAL A 311 0.14 0.12 -0.79
CA VAL A 311 -0.96 0.91 -1.34
C VAL A 311 -1.20 0.48 -2.78
N SER A 312 -2.34 -0.12 -3.07
CA SER A 312 -2.70 -0.63 -4.39
C SER A 312 -4.21 -0.56 -4.62
N ASP A 313 -4.66 -0.54 -5.85
CA ASP A 313 -6.07 -0.51 -6.24
C ASP A 313 -6.57 -1.85 -6.79
N GLY A 314 -5.77 -2.92 -6.74
CA GLY A 314 -6.21 -4.17 -7.32
C GLY A 314 -5.34 -5.39 -7.12
N CYS A 315 -5.53 -6.31 -8.04
CA CYS A 315 -4.74 -7.53 -8.14
C CYS A 315 -3.51 -7.31 -9.01
N PRO A 316 -2.42 -8.05 -8.74
CA PRO A 316 -1.22 -8.02 -9.58
C PRO A 316 -1.56 -8.26 -11.04
N MET A 317 -1.11 -7.38 -11.93
CA MET A 317 -1.41 -7.50 -13.36
C MET A 317 -0.20 -7.19 -14.22
N ASP A 318 0.27 -8.20 -14.92
CA ASP A 318 1.22 -8.10 -16.02
C ASP A 318 0.72 -8.92 -17.21
N SER A 319 0.41 -8.23 -18.28
CA SER A 319 -0.27 -8.82 -19.45
C SER A 319 0.51 -9.98 -20.06
N ALA A 320 1.82 -9.82 -20.21
CA ALA A 320 2.67 -10.86 -20.82
C ALA A 320 2.77 -12.11 -19.94
N THR A 321 2.95 -11.92 -18.63
CA THR A 321 3.01 -13.03 -17.66
C THR A 321 1.66 -13.74 -17.56
N HIS A 322 0.57 -12.97 -17.52
CA HIS A 322 -0.78 -13.52 -17.39
C HIS A 322 -1.20 -14.36 -18.61
N GLN A 323 -0.81 -13.94 -19.83
CA GLN A 323 -1.16 -14.67 -21.07
C GLN A 323 -0.44 -16.01 -21.20
N HIS A 324 0.72 -16.19 -20.59
CA HIS A 324 1.59 -17.34 -20.79
C HIS A 324 1.80 -18.22 -19.53
N ASN A 325 1.06 -17.94 -18.47
CA ASN A 325 1.03 -18.74 -17.23
C ASN A 325 -0.43 -18.94 -16.78
N ASP A 326 -0.62 -19.58 -15.62
CA ASP A 326 -1.95 -19.74 -15.03
C ASP A 326 -2.59 -18.39 -14.69
N ALA A 327 -3.92 -18.31 -14.80
CA ALA A 327 -4.69 -17.09 -14.61
C ALA A 327 -4.46 -16.40 -13.23
N TYR A 328 -4.07 -17.16 -12.21
CA TYR A 328 -3.84 -16.67 -10.84
C TYR A 328 -2.36 -16.72 -10.43
N TYR A 329 -1.46 -16.82 -11.39
CA TYR A 329 -0.04 -17.03 -11.13
C TYR A 329 0.58 -15.91 -10.28
N LEU A 330 0.30 -14.66 -10.62
CA LEU A 330 0.80 -13.49 -9.88
C LEU A 330 0.11 -13.33 -8.51
N ASP A 331 -1.20 -13.58 -8.43
CA ASP A 331 -1.96 -13.52 -7.17
C ASP A 331 -1.43 -14.52 -6.14
N GLN A 332 -1.13 -15.72 -6.60
CA GLN A 332 -0.55 -16.75 -5.74
C GLN A 332 0.82 -16.35 -5.23
N HIS A 333 1.64 -15.83 -6.12
CA HIS A 333 2.96 -15.36 -5.73
C HIS A 333 2.87 -14.27 -4.65
N LEU A 334 1.99 -13.28 -4.82
CA LEU A 334 1.76 -12.24 -3.81
C LEU A 334 1.33 -12.84 -2.47
N ARG A 335 0.33 -13.74 -2.46
CA ARG A 335 -0.14 -14.41 -1.23
C ARG A 335 0.97 -15.20 -0.52
N GLN A 336 1.75 -15.97 -1.28
CA GLN A 336 2.86 -16.74 -0.74
C GLN A 336 3.95 -15.84 -0.18
N THR A 337 4.26 -14.75 -0.86
CA THR A 337 5.27 -13.77 -0.44
C THR A 337 4.84 -13.08 0.87
N VAL A 338 3.62 -12.56 0.93
CA VAL A 338 3.09 -11.94 2.16
C VAL A 338 3.11 -12.93 3.32
N ALA A 339 2.58 -14.12 3.12
CA ALA A 339 2.56 -15.16 4.15
C ALA A 339 3.96 -15.61 4.60
N HIS A 340 4.93 -15.60 3.70
CA HIS A 340 6.33 -15.91 4.02
C HIS A 340 6.93 -14.84 4.95
N TYR A 341 6.85 -13.57 4.58
CA TYR A 341 7.47 -12.50 5.36
C TYR A 341 6.77 -12.22 6.69
N GLU A 342 5.44 -12.38 6.75
CA GLU A 342 4.71 -12.28 8.02
C GLU A 342 5.08 -13.37 9.03
N ARG A 343 5.40 -14.59 8.54
CA ARG A 343 5.76 -15.72 9.41
C ARG A 343 7.23 -15.76 9.77
N SER A 344 8.11 -15.54 8.80
CA SER A 344 9.55 -15.82 8.95
C SER A 344 10.37 -14.59 9.34
N ALA A 345 9.91 -13.39 9.04
CA ALA A 345 10.74 -12.19 9.11
C ALA A 345 10.32 -11.17 10.17
N ASN A 346 9.28 -11.45 10.95
CA ASN A 346 8.72 -10.51 11.95
C ASN A 346 8.41 -9.12 11.36
N ILE A 347 7.90 -9.10 10.11
CA ILE A 347 7.42 -7.89 9.44
C ILE A 347 5.89 -7.87 9.54
N SER A 348 5.33 -6.72 9.90
CA SER A 348 3.88 -6.50 9.83
C SER A 348 3.54 -5.91 8.48
N ILE A 349 2.84 -6.67 7.65
CA ILE A 349 2.40 -6.20 6.33
C ILE A 349 0.94 -5.79 6.42
N SER A 350 0.64 -4.60 5.89
CA SER A 350 -0.73 -4.06 5.83
C SER A 350 -1.03 -3.58 4.42
N GLY A 351 -2.24 -3.81 3.95
CA GLY A 351 -2.73 -3.35 2.66
C GLY A 351 -3.66 -2.13 2.81
N LEU A 352 -3.40 -1.10 2.04
CA LEU A 352 -4.31 0.02 1.83
C LEU A 352 -4.88 -0.10 0.42
N GLY A 353 -6.13 -0.54 0.31
CA GLY A 353 -6.82 -0.75 -0.95
C GLY A 353 -7.52 0.52 -1.42
N VAL A 354 -7.18 1.01 -2.60
CA VAL A 354 -7.82 2.18 -3.21
C VAL A 354 -9.02 1.74 -4.01
N GLY A 355 -10.22 2.03 -3.51
CA GLY A 355 -11.48 1.62 -4.13
C GLY A 355 -11.81 0.12 -4.05
N LEU A 356 -10.95 -0.71 -3.46
CA LEU A 356 -11.09 -2.16 -3.39
C LEU A 356 -10.59 -2.70 -2.04
N ASP A 357 -11.23 -3.75 -1.51
CA ASP A 357 -10.73 -4.47 -0.34
C ASP A 357 -9.70 -5.53 -0.75
N LEU A 358 -8.47 -5.40 -0.23
CA LEU A 358 -7.35 -6.30 -0.47
C LEU A 358 -7.33 -7.50 0.48
N GLY A 359 -8.47 -7.91 1.03
CA GLY A 359 -8.60 -8.99 2.02
C GLY A 359 -8.13 -10.36 1.57
N CYS A 360 -8.06 -10.58 0.28
CA CYS A 360 -7.51 -11.80 -0.32
C CYS A 360 -5.98 -11.92 -0.17
N PHE A 361 -5.26 -10.79 0.00
CA PHE A 361 -3.79 -10.76 0.08
C PHE A 361 -3.29 -10.40 1.47
N TYR A 362 -3.96 -9.43 2.15
CA TYR A 362 -3.48 -8.88 3.40
C TYR A 362 -4.48 -9.10 4.54
N ARG A 363 -4.00 -9.66 5.65
CA ARG A 363 -4.83 -9.86 6.87
C ARG A 363 -5.19 -8.52 7.51
N ARG A 364 -4.25 -7.58 7.51
CA ARG A 364 -4.43 -6.21 7.97
C ARG A 364 -4.64 -5.34 6.75
N ARG A 365 -5.79 -4.74 6.69
CA ARG A 365 -6.15 -3.95 5.53
C ARG A 365 -7.13 -2.85 5.88
N LEU A 366 -7.14 -1.87 5.02
CA LEU A 366 -8.10 -0.79 5.00
C LEU A 366 -8.46 -0.52 3.54
N ALA A 367 -9.74 -0.49 3.22
CA ALA A 367 -10.21 -0.05 1.92
C ALA A 367 -10.63 1.42 2.01
N VAL A 368 -10.13 2.23 1.08
CA VAL A 368 -10.35 3.68 1.06
C VAL A 368 -10.82 4.13 -0.31
N ASP A 369 -11.67 5.12 -0.34
CA ASP A 369 -12.06 5.79 -1.58
C ASP A 369 -11.36 7.15 -1.65
N LEU A 370 -10.33 7.25 -2.49
CA LEU A 370 -9.56 8.48 -2.67
C LEU A 370 -10.24 9.51 -3.58
N GLN A 371 -11.41 9.22 -4.13
CA GLN A 371 -12.17 10.18 -4.95
C GLN A 371 -12.66 11.38 -4.14
N TYR A 372 -12.90 11.18 -2.85
CA TYR A 372 -13.32 12.25 -1.93
C TYR A 372 -12.15 13.05 -1.34
N GLY A 373 -10.92 12.77 -1.78
CA GLY A 373 -9.72 13.43 -1.29
C GLY A 373 -9.16 12.82 0.00
N LEU A 374 -8.25 13.57 0.63
CA LEU A 374 -7.62 13.20 1.91
C LEU A 374 -8.22 14.06 3.02
N ASP A 375 -8.73 13.42 4.05
CA ASP A 375 -9.17 14.07 5.28
C ASP A 375 -8.38 13.59 6.50
N GLU A 376 -8.61 14.22 7.66
CA GLU A 376 -7.94 13.85 8.90
C GLU A 376 -8.38 12.45 9.36
N ASP A 377 -9.64 12.08 9.16
CA ASP A 377 -10.20 10.80 9.60
C ASP A 377 -9.56 9.63 8.85
N LEU A 378 -9.34 9.77 7.55
CA LEU A 378 -8.64 8.76 6.76
C LEU A 378 -7.19 8.57 7.24
N LEU A 379 -6.49 9.68 7.50
CA LEU A 379 -5.11 9.60 8.04
C LEU A 379 -5.09 8.93 9.42
N LEU A 380 -6.08 9.17 10.27
CA LEU A 380 -6.22 8.50 11.56
C LEU A 380 -6.47 6.99 11.41
N GLN A 381 -7.30 6.59 10.46
CA GLN A 381 -7.52 5.17 10.15
C GLN A 381 -6.24 4.49 9.66
N ILE A 382 -5.43 5.18 8.84
CA ILE A 382 -4.11 4.66 8.42
C ILE A 382 -3.15 4.53 9.62
N VAL A 383 -3.15 5.51 10.53
CA VAL A 383 -2.36 5.43 11.79
C VAL A 383 -2.80 4.23 12.63
N ASP A 384 -4.09 3.99 12.76
CA ASP A 384 -4.63 2.84 13.48
C ASP A 384 -4.24 1.52 12.81
N LEU A 385 -4.27 1.45 11.48
CA LEU A 385 -3.82 0.29 10.72
C LEU A 385 -2.34 -0.04 10.99
N LEU A 386 -1.48 0.97 11.00
CA LEU A 386 -0.05 0.83 11.29
C LEU A 386 0.22 0.47 12.77
N SER A 387 -0.62 0.94 13.69
CA SER A 387 -0.44 0.73 15.12
C SER A 387 -0.82 -0.66 15.61
N LYS A 388 -1.76 -1.34 14.95
CA LYS A 388 -2.24 -2.70 15.29
C LYS A 388 -1.17 -3.75 15.06
N HIS A 389 -0.15 -3.74 15.92
CA HIS A 389 0.94 -4.72 15.86
C HIS A 389 0.56 -5.99 16.62
N ARG A 390 0.86 -7.16 16.06
CA ARG A 390 0.86 -8.40 16.81
C ARG A 390 2.12 -8.40 17.70
N ALA A 391 1.95 -8.40 19.02
CA ALA A 391 3.08 -8.65 19.92
C ALA A 391 3.80 -9.94 19.49
N PRO A 392 5.14 -9.98 19.46
CA PRO A 392 5.85 -11.22 19.20
C PRO A 392 5.36 -12.25 20.23
N GLN A 393 4.91 -13.42 19.77
CA GLN A 393 4.68 -14.54 20.66
C GLN A 393 6.02 -14.82 21.32
N SER A 394 6.10 -14.59 22.63
CA SER A 394 7.25 -15.01 23.43
C SER A 394 7.36 -16.52 23.20
N VAL A 395 8.38 -16.93 22.49
CA VAL A 395 8.80 -18.33 22.44
C VAL A 395 9.18 -18.63 23.88
N GLY A 396 8.30 -19.37 24.57
CA GLY A 396 8.57 -19.82 25.93
C GLY A 396 9.91 -20.53 25.92
N ARG A 397 10.84 -20.05 26.75
CA ARG A 397 12.07 -20.81 27.03
C ARG A 397 11.62 -22.16 27.58
N PRO A 398 12.07 -23.28 27.02
CA PRO A 398 11.91 -24.55 27.70
C PRO A 398 12.70 -24.47 28.99
N SER A 399 11.99 -24.81 30.09
CA SER A 399 12.52 -24.96 31.45
C SER A 399 13.52 -26.10 31.51
#